data_f3e67c4aea32b672dc148a8d7d47a678
#
_entry.id   f3e67c4aea32b672dc148a8d7d47a678
#
_cell.length_a   1.000
_cell.length_b   1.000
_cell.length_c   1.000
_cell.angle_alpha   90.00
_cell.angle_beta   90.00
_cell.angle_gamma   90.00
#
_symmetry.space_group_name_H-M   'P 1'
#
loop_
_entity.id
_entity.type
_entity.pdbx_description
1 polymer ?
#
loop_
_entity_poly.entity_id
_entity_poly.type
_entity_poly.pdbx_seq_one_letter_code
_entity_poly.pdbx_strand_id
1 'polypeptide(L)'
;LESGYRRTMNTLYNLTQTRAVMGNQNMVETTQRQLAYYLDMAHMDAASGAFSSDDAARRALNALAAKGVGAITYPSGHVDSLDVVVLRATRTGINQTAGEITRFNADQLECDLMELDAHVGARTGDGGQDLTNHSWWQGQIVSRSGRHGYLSLDDIGYGDVRGFMGANCAHNWAMYWEGASVRSYTPERLAAINAATVTYNGKDIGRYKATQMQRAQERQIRADKRAFLVAKESGQKDAEKAAAEKAAAAKLAASRAKLKDFLHQTGLQQYQLRESVPGFGRSEAASAAAQAKK
;
A
#
# COMPACT_ATOMS: atom_id res chain seq x y z
N LEU A 1 12.12 20.83 -4.90
CA LEU A 1 12.47 19.54 -4.32
C LEU A 1 12.30 19.54 -2.79
N GLU A 2 12.83 20.55 -2.08
CA GLU A 2 12.76 20.64 -0.61
C GLU A 2 11.31 20.75 -0.09
N SER A 3 10.45 21.51 -0.76
CA SER A 3 9.03 21.66 -0.39
C SER A 3 8.24 20.37 -0.59
N GLY A 4 8.48 19.65 -1.68
CA GLY A 4 7.87 18.34 -1.95
C GLY A 4 8.32 17.28 -0.94
N TYR A 5 9.60 17.25 -0.64
CA TYR A 5 10.16 16.39 0.40
C TYR A 5 9.52 16.64 1.77
N ARG A 6 9.42 17.90 2.21
CA ARG A 6 8.77 18.27 3.47
C ARG A 6 7.29 17.86 3.51
N ARG A 7 6.56 18.00 2.39
CA ARG A 7 5.16 17.59 2.29
C ARG A 7 5.02 16.07 2.39
N THR A 8 5.87 15.32 1.67
CA THR A 8 5.92 13.87 1.76
C THR A 8 6.25 13.43 3.18
N MET A 9 7.25 14.03 3.83
CA MET A 9 7.62 13.74 5.20
C MET A 9 6.49 14.08 6.18
N ASN A 10 5.80 15.21 6.01
CA ASN A 10 4.65 15.55 6.84
C ASN A 10 3.48 14.56 6.65
N THR A 11 3.23 14.13 5.42
CA THR A 11 2.21 13.11 5.14
C THR A 11 2.60 11.77 5.77
N LEU A 12 3.86 11.34 5.64
CA LEU A 12 4.38 10.15 6.29
C LEU A 12 4.33 10.28 7.82
N TYR A 13 4.69 11.44 8.35
CA TYR A 13 4.63 11.74 9.78
C TYR A 13 3.19 11.68 10.30
N ASN A 14 2.23 12.29 9.60
CA ASN A 14 0.81 12.25 9.95
C ASN A 14 0.21 10.85 9.80
N LEU A 15 0.64 10.08 8.79
CA LEU A 15 0.23 8.69 8.61
C LEU A 15 0.84 7.73 9.64
N THR A 16 1.94 8.12 10.28
CA THR A 16 2.71 7.27 11.20
C THR A 16 2.74 7.80 12.63
N GLN A 17 1.92 8.83 12.98
CA GLN A 17 1.82 9.30 14.37
C GLN A 17 1.48 8.13 15.28
N THR A 18 2.45 7.75 16.10
CA THR A 18 2.30 6.68 17.09
C THR A 18 1.87 7.28 18.41
N ARG A 19 0.81 6.72 18.99
CA ARG A 19 0.52 6.94 20.41
C ARG A 19 1.34 5.94 21.20
N ALA A 20 2.16 6.40 22.15
CA ALA A 20 2.80 5.48 23.07
C ALA A 20 1.74 4.77 23.90
N VAL A 21 1.84 3.47 23.93
CA VAL A 21 1.22 2.70 24.98
C VAL A 21 2.11 2.83 26.19
N MET A 22 1.61 3.56 27.19
CA MET A 22 2.11 3.65 28.57
C MET A 22 3.51 4.22 28.85
N GLY A 23 3.55 5.44 29.30
CA GLY A 23 4.40 5.86 30.43
C GLY A 23 5.78 6.44 30.13
N ASN A 24 6.29 6.44 28.91
CA ASN A 24 7.58 7.07 28.62
C ASN A 24 7.62 7.84 27.31
N GLN A 25 7.47 9.16 27.39
CA GLN A 25 7.53 10.08 26.23
C GLN A 25 8.82 9.90 25.41
N ASN A 26 9.94 9.59 26.03
CA ASN A 26 11.22 9.40 25.34
C ASN A 26 11.24 8.16 24.44
N MET A 27 10.56 7.06 24.79
CA MET A 27 10.46 5.89 23.94
C MET A 27 9.59 6.11 22.71
N VAL A 28 8.53 6.90 22.84
CA VAL A 28 7.65 7.27 21.72
C VAL A 28 8.42 8.06 20.68
N GLU A 29 9.07 9.12 21.13
CA GLU A 29 9.86 10.01 20.27
C GLU A 29 10.97 9.25 19.56
N THR A 30 11.64 8.33 20.26
CA THR A 30 12.68 7.49 19.69
C THR A 30 12.12 6.54 18.63
N THR A 31 10.97 5.91 18.87
CA THR A 31 10.33 5.01 17.89
C THR A 31 9.83 5.78 16.67
N GLN A 32 9.26 6.95 16.86
CA GLN A 32 8.83 7.83 15.75
C GLN A 32 10.02 8.28 14.91
N ARG A 33 11.11 8.71 15.53
CA ARG A 33 12.33 9.09 14.82
C ARG A 33 12.93 7.94 14.05
N GLN A 34 12.98 6.74 14.64
CA GLN A 34 13.46 5.53 13.96
C GLN A 34 12.58 5.16 12.77
N LEU A 35 11.25 5.20 12.95
CA LEU A 35 10.30 4.95 11.87
C LEU A 35 10.51 5.94 10.71
N ALA A 36 10.55 7.24 11.01
CA ALA A 36 10.80 8.29 10.02
C ALA A 36 12.13 8.08 9.29
N TYR A 37 13.21 7.82 10.02
CA TYR A 37 14.53 7.58 9.44
C TYR A 37 14.56 6.40 8.46
N TYR A 38 13.99 5.24 8.82
CA TYR A 38 14.01 4.07 7.94
C TYR A 38 13.04 4.19 6.77
N LEU A 39 11.94 4.92 6.92
CA LEU A 39 11.04 5.23 5.81
C LEU A 39 11.68 6.22 4.84
N ASP A 40 12.41 7.21 5.34
CA ASP A 40 13.16 8.14 4.53
C ASP A 40 14.28 7.44 3.75
N MET A 41 15.06 6.57 4.40
CA MET A 41 16.05 5.73 3.74
C MET A 41 15.42 4.86 2.63
N ALA A 42 14.28 4.22 2.90
CA ALA A 42 13.58 3.43 1.89
C ALA A 42 13.12 4.28 0.70
N HIS A 43 12.67 5.50 0.98
CA HIS A 43 12.29 6.44 -0.06
C HIS A 43 13.50 6.85 -0.92
N MET A 44 14.61 7.20 -0.31
CA MET A 44 15.85 7.54 -1.01
C MET A 44 16.39 6.35 -1.82
N ASP A 45 16.41 5.15 -1.24
CA ASP A 45 16.83 3.92 -1.92
C ASP A 45 16.03 3.69 -3.22
N ALA A 46 14.71 3.86 -3.15
CA ALA A 46 13.83 3.69 -4.31
C ALA A 46 13.94 4.87 -5.31
N ALA A 47 13.98 6.11 -4.83
CA ALA A 47 14.03 7.31 -5.67
C ALA A 47 15.36 7.43 -6.43
N SER A 48 16.46 6.92 -5.87
CA SER A 48 17.77 6.87 -6.53
C SER A 48 17.85 5.84 -7.66
N GLY A 49 16.87 4.92 -7.75
CA GLY A 49 16.90 3.80 -8.68
C GLY A 49 17.86 2.66 -8.29
N ALA A 50 18.56 2.77 -7.15
CA ALA A 50 19.50 1.74 -6.67
C ALA A 50 18.79 0.45 -6.23
N PHE A 51 17.54 0.57 -5.76
CA PHE A 51 16.71 -0.54 -5.32
C PHE A 51 15.30 -0.43 -5.89
N SER A 52 14.64 -1.57 -6.10
CA SER A 52 13.20 -1.57 -6.36
C SER A 52 12.45 -1.06 -5.13
N SER A 53 11.25 -0.51 -5.33
CA SER A 53 10.40 -0.06 -4.21
C SER A 53 10.10 -1.17 -3.21
N ASP A 54 9.98 -2.42 -3.68
CA ASP A 54 9.75 -3.57 -2.85
C ASP A 54 11.01 -3.98 -2.06
N ASP A 55 12.21 -3.86 -2.63
CA ASP A 55 13.45 -4.11 -1.92
C ASP A 55 13.73 -3.03 -0.86
N ALA A 56 13.50 -1.78 -1.19
CA ALA A 56 13.63 -0.65 -0.26
C ALA A 56 12.68 -0.82 0.94
N ALA A 57 11.40 -1.13 0.69
CA ALA A 57 10.43 -1.40 1.75
C ALA A 57 10.82 -2.61 2.61
N ARG A 58 11.32 -3.70 2.01
CA ARG A 58 11.77 -4.89 2.75
C ARG A 58 12.97 -4.59 3.65
N ARG A 59 13.92 -3.78 3.20
CA ARG A 59 15.07 -3.35 4.00
C ARG A 59 14.63 -2.54 5.21
N ALA A 60 13.76 -1.54 5.03
CA ALA A 60 13.19 -0.75 6.11
C ALA A 60 12.39 -1.61 7.10
N LEU A 61 11.56 -2.53 6.60
CA LEU A 61 10.78 -3.46 7.42
C LEU A 61 11.70 -4.31 8.32
N ASN A 62 12.74 -4.92 7.77
CA ASN A 62 13.67 -5.74 8.53
C ASN A 62 14.44 -4.92 9.57
N ALA A 63 14.89 -3.72 9.21
CA ALA A 63 15.63 -2.85 10.13
C ALA A 63 14.75 -2.39 11.32
N LEU A 64 13.49 -2.00 11.06
CA LEU A 64 12.55 -1.62 12.11
C LEU A 64 12.15 -2.81 12.99
N ALA A 65 11.92 -3.98 12.40
CA ALA A 65 11.63 -5.20 13.15
C ALA A 65 12.80 -5.60 14.07
N ALA A 66 14.05 -5.46 13.61
CA ALA A 66 15.23 -5.70 14.42
C ALA A 66 15.36 -4.71 15.60
N LYS A 67 14.69 -3.56 15.55
CA LYS A 67 14.57 -2.61 16.66
C LYS A 67 13.35 -2.89 17.57
N GLY A 68 12.64 -3.99 17.37
CA GLY A 68 11.49 -4.38 18.17
C GLY A 68 10.18 -3.68 17.80
N VAL A 69 10.13 -2.95 16.68
CA VAL A 69 8.89 -2.31 16.23
C VAL A 69 8.00 -3.36 15.55
N GLY A 70 6.85 -3.67 16.13
CA GLY A 70 5.93 -4.69 15.60
C GLY A 70 4.64 -4.15 15.02
N ALA A 71 4.16 -3.04 15.57
CA ALA A 71 2.91 -2.39 15.15
C ALA A 71 2.96 -0.88 15.43
N ILE A 72 2.11 -0.14 14.76
CA ILE A 72 1.94 1.30 14.92
C ILE A 72 0.50 1.56 15.35
N THR A 73 0.34 2.26 16.47
CA THR A 73 -0.97 2.71 16.98
C THR A 73 -1.16 4.18 16.65
N TYR A 74 -2.24 4.49 15.95
CA TYR A 74 -2.58 5.87 15.56
C TYR A 74 -3.33 6.60 16.68
N PRO A 75 -3.39 7.94 16.66
CA PRO A 75 -4.17 8.74 17.63
C PRO A 75 -5.64 8.35 17.69
N SER A 76 -6.21 7.86 16.57
CA SER A 76 -7.59 7.34 16.51
C SER A 76 -7.80 6.01 17.23
N GLY A 77 -6.73 5.39 17.76
CA GLY A 77 -6.76 4.05 18.35
C GLY A 77 -6.63 2.91 17.33
N HIS A 78 -6.61 3.23 16.03
CA HIS A 78 -6.35 2.22 14.99
C HIS A 78 -4.93 1.67 15.10
N VAL A 79 -4.76 0.37 14.86
CA VAL A 79 -3.46 -0.32 14.93
C VAL A 79 -3.18 -1.00 13.61
N ASP A 80 -2.07 -0.63 12.98
CA ASP A 80 -1.54 -1.33 11.82
C ASP A 80 -0.27 -2.10 12.17
N SER A 81 -0.11 -3.28 11.60
CA SER A 81 1.17 -3.99 11.68
C SER A 81 2.26 -3.26 10.89
N LEU A 82 3.50 -3.39 11.34
CA LEU A 82 4.65 -2.70 10.76
C LEU A 82 4.77 -2.90 9.24
N ASP A 83 4.54 -4.12 8.76
CA ASP A 83 4.56 -4.46 7.34
C ASP A 83 3.53 -3.66 6.51
N VAL A 84 2.34 -3.42 7.05
CA VAL A 84 1.32 -2.58 6.41
C VAL A 84 1.76 -1.13 6.35
N VAL A 85 2.29 -0.60 7.47
CA VAL A 85 2.73 0.79 7.56
C VAL A 85 3.88 1.08 6.61
N VAL A 86 4.93 0.25 6.63
CA VAL A 86 6.12 0.44 5.78
C VAL A 86 5.76 0.36 4.30
N LEU A 87 4.99 -0.66 3.88
CA LEU A 87 4.59 -0.80 2.49
C LEU A 87 3.73 0.37 1.99
N ARG A 88 2.79 0.82 2.82
CA ARG A 88 1.93 1.97 2.50
C ARG A 88 2.76 3.25 2.38
N ALA A 89 3.59 3.53 3.38
CA ALA A 89 4.40 4.74 3.42
C ALA A 89 5.37 4.82 2.24
N THR A 90 6.11 3.73 1.96
CA THR A 90 7.07 3.70 0.85
C THR A 90 6.39 3.95 -0.50
N ARG A 91 5.28 3.26 -0.78
CA ARG A 91 4.55 3.44 -2.05
C ARG A 91 3.95 4.83 -2.19
N THR A 92 3.32 5.33 -1.12
CA THR A 92 2.73 6.67 -1.11
C THR A 92 3.81 7.73 -1.32
N GLY A 93 4.94 7.64 -0.61
CA GLY A 93 6.04 8.58 -0.73
C GLY A 93 6.65 8.62 -2.14
N ILE A 94 6.91 7.46 -2.75
CA ILE A 94 7.43 7.37 -4.12
C ILE A 94 6.46 8.03 -5.11
N ASN A 95 5.15 7.71 -4.99
CA ASN A 95 4.14 8.26 -5.88
C ASN A 95 4.01 9.79 -5.73
N GLN A 96 4.02 10.29 -4.49
CA GLN A 96 3.99 11.73 -4.20
C GLN A 96 5.23 12.44 -4.76
N THR A 97 6.42 11.87 -4.61
CA THR A 97 7.64 12.48 -5.16
C THR A 97 7.58 12.59 -6.68
N ALA A 98 7.15 11.54 -7.38
CA ALA A 98 6.98 11.58 -8.82
C ALA A 98 5.99 12.69 -9.25
N GLY A 99 4.85 12.79 -8.55
CA GLY A 99 3.85 13.82 -8.80
C GLY A 99 4.33 15.24 -8.50
N GLU A 100 5.11 15.43 -7.44
CA GLU A 100 5.68 16.74 -7.11
C GLU A 100 6.76 17.18 -8.10
N ILE A 101 7.55 16.26 -8.66
CA ILE A 101 8.48 16.58 -9.75
C ILE A 101 7.70 17.06 -10.98
N THR A 102 6.63 16.36 -11.35
CA THR A 102 5.77 16.78 -12.48
C THR A 102 5.12 18.15 -12.20
N ARG A 103 4.65 18.38 -10.97
CA ARG A 103 4.09 19.66 -10.56
C ARG A 103 5.11 20.79 -10.64
N PHE A 104 6.34 20.55 -10.17
CA PHE A 104 7.41 21.53 -10.27
C PHE A 104 7.71 21.91 -11.72
N ASN A 105 7.80 20.91 -12.62
CA ASN A 105 8.00 21.16 -14.04
C ASN A 105 6.82 21.94 -14.66
N ALA A 106 5.58 21.62 -14.25
CA ALA A 106 4.40 22.35 -14.69
C ALA A 106 4.40 23.81 -14.21
N ASP A 107 4.92 24.08 -13.00
CA ASP A 107 5.11 25.46 -12.51
C ASP A 107 6.11 26.23 -13.36
N GLN A 108 7.25 25.60 -13.72
CA GLN A 108 8.28 26.25 -14.57
C GLN A 108 7.78 26.53 -16.00
N LEU A 109 6.84 25.75 -16.49
CA LEU A 109 6.28 25.86 -17.83
C LEU A 109 4.91 26.56 -17.84
N GLU A 110 4.50 27.15 -16.73
CA GLU A 110 3.20 27.80 -16.53
C GLU A 110 2.00 26.95 -17.00
N CYS A 111 2.12 25.60 -16.87
CA CYS A 111 1.11 24.66 -17.28
C CYS A 111 0.07 24.47 -16.18
N ASP A 112 -1.15 24.96 -16.38
CA ASP A 112 -2.25 24.85 -15.43
C ASP A 112 -2.94 23.49 -15.46
N LEU A 113 -3.12 22.94 -16.67
CA LEU A 113 -3.93 21.72 -16.85
C LEU A 113 -3.07 20.46 -16.74
N MET A 114 -3.60 19.47 -16.01
CA MET A 114 -2.94 18.19 -15.79
C MET A 114 -3.90 17.06 -16.16
N GLU A 115 -3.45 16.09 -16.97
CA GLU A 115 -4.19 14.86 -17.20
C GLU A 115 -3.84 13.83 -16.13
N LEU A 116 -4.84 13.36 -15.40
CA LEU A 116 -4.68 12.29 -14.43
C LEU A 116 -4.53 10.95 -15.15
N ASP A 117 -3.64 10.09 -14.67
CA ASP A 117 -3.58 8.73 -15.20
C ASP A 117 -4.79 7.89 -14.74
N ALA A 118 -5.01 6.76 -15.43
CA ALA A 118 -6.08 5.83 -15.11
C ALA A 118 -5.58 4.39 -15.16
N HIS A 119 -6.06 3.60 -14.21
CA HIS A 119 -5.74 2.18 -14.16
C HIS A 119 -6.93 1.32 -13.73
N VAL A 120 -6.91 0.07 -14.16
CA VAL A 120 -7.93 -0.91 -13.79
C VAL A 120 -7.90 -1.17 -12.28
N GLY A 121 -9.06 -1.13 -11.64
CA GLY A 121 -9.21 -1.38 -10.20
C GLY A 121 -8.88 -0.18 -9.32
N ALA A 122 -9.07 1.02 -9.82
CA ALA A 122 -9.09 2.23 -9.01
C ALA A 122 -10.11 2.12 -7.88
N ARG A 123 -9.85 2.81 -6.76
CA ARG A 123 -10.78 2.89 -5.63
C ARG A 123 -12.12 3.48 -6.09
N THR A 124 -13.22 2.87 -5.67
CA THR A 124 -14.56 3.31 -6.06
C THR A 124 -15.27 4.14 -4.97
N GLY A 125 -14.65 4.31 -3.80
CA GLY A 125 -15.30 4.98 -2.67
C GLY A 125 -16.67 4.35 -2.37
N ASP A 126 -17.66 5.20 -2.18
CA ASP A 126 -19.08 4.83 -2.09
C ASP A 126 -19.81 4.85 -3.45
N GLY A 127 -19.11 5.13 -4.54
CA GLY A 127 -19.62 5.22 -5.90
C GLY A 127 -20.07 6.63 -6.31
N GLY A 128 -19.98 7.61 -5.42
CA GLY A 128 -20.33 9.01 -5.67
C GLY A 128 -19.29 9.78 -6.50
N GLN A 129 -19.61 11.04 -6.78
CA GLN A 129 -18.69 11.99 -7.39
C GLN A 129 -17.97 12.78 -6.29
N ASP A 130 -17.02 12.15 -5.65
CA ASP A 130 -16.24 12.74 -4.57
C ASP A 130 -14.77 12.31 -4.62
N LEU A 131 -13.95 12.95 -3.78
CA LEU A 131 -12.51 12.74 -3.72
C LEU A 131 -12.11 11.28 -3.39
N THR A 132 -12.96 10.50 -2.75
CA THR A 132 -12.68 9.11 -2.36
C THR A 132 -12.92 8.11 -3.48
N ASN A 133 -13.69 8.50 -4.51
CA ASN A 133 -13.97 7.71 -5.70
C ASN A 133 -12.96 7.98 -6.80
N HIS A 134 -11.82 7.31 -6.74
CA HIS A 134 -10.77 7.47 -7.74
C HIS A 134 -11.19 7.06 -9.15
N SER A 135 -12.15 6.12 -9.30
CA SER A 135 -12.68 5.73 -10.61
C SER A 135 -13.52 6.81 -11.28
N TRP A 136 -14.02 7.79 -10.50
CA TRP A 136 -14.75 8.93 -11.05
C TRP A 136 -13.82 9.95 -11.71
N TRP A 137 -12.75 10.34 -11.03
CA TRP A 137 -11.88 11.41 -11.49
C TRP A 137 -10.64 10.93 -12.26
N GLN A 138 -10.29 9.63 -12.25
CA GLN A 138 -9.14 9.14 -13.02
C GLN A 138 -9.29 9.41 -14.51
N GLY A 139 -8.19 9.70 -15.20
CA GLY A 139 -8.16 10.02 -16.63
C GLY A 139 -8.83 11.35 -17.00
N GLN A 140 -9.26 12.15 -16.02
CA GLN A 140 -9.80 13.48 -16.27
C GLN A 140 -8.70 14.53 -16.35
N ILE A 141 -9.04 15.67 -16.95
CA ILE A 141 -8.19 16.86 -16.91
C ILE A 141 -8.56 17.65 -15.66
N VAL A 142 -7.54 18.05 -14.91
CA VAL A 142 -7.65 18.87 -13.70
C VAL A 142 -6.99 20.20 -13.94
N SER A 143 -7.63 21.29 -13.51
CA SER A 143 -7.02 22.62 -13.45
C SER A 143 -6.42 22.84 -12.05
N ARG A 144 -5.15 23.21 -12.01
CA ARG A 144 -4.43 23.52 -10.77
C ARG A 144 -4.86 24.87 -10.19
N SER A 145 -5.30 25.79 -11.03
CA SER A 145 -5.81 27.11 -10.64
C SER A 145 -7.33 27.13 -10.38
N GLY A 146 -8.05 26.03 -10.64
CA GLY A 146 -9.52 25.99 -10.52
C GLY A 146 -10.26 26.59 -11.71
N ARG A 147 -9.69 26.50 -12.93
CA ARG A 147 -10.31 27.01 -14.16
C ARG A 147 -11.66 26.32 -14.41
N HIS A 148 -12.69 27.10 -14.70
CA HIS A 148 -14.03 26.61 -14.99
C HIS A 148 -14.05 25.60 -16.14
N GLY A 149 -14.87 24.56 -16.03
CA GLY A 149 -14.98 23.49 -17.03
C GLY A 149 -14.05 22.29 -16.80
N TYR A 150 -13.17 22.35 -15.82
CA TYR A 150 -12.28 21.26 -15.38
C TYR A 150 -12.51 20.92 -13.92
N LEU A 151 -12.12 19.72 -13.51
CA LEU A 151 -12.05 19.38 -12.07
C LEU A 151 -10.98 20.26 -11.41
N SER A 152 -11.22 20.63 -10.17
CA SER A 152 -10.26 21.32 -9.32
C SER A 152 -9.40 20.34 -8.52
N LEU A 153 -8.35 20.85 -7.86
CA LEU A 153 -7.55 20.06 -6.93
C LEU A 153 -8.38 19.59 -5.72
N ASP A 154 -9.38 20.36 -5.30
CA ASP A 154 -10.27 20.00 -4.19
C ASP A 154 -11.21 18.85 -4.58
N ASP A 155 -11.74 18.84 -5.80
CA ASP A 155 -12.62 17.78 -6.31
C ASP A 155 -11.95 16.41 -6.26
N ILE A 156 -10.65 16.35 -6.55
CA ILE A 156 -9.86 15.12 -6.52
C ILE A 156 -9.18 14.87 -5.16
N GLY A 157 -9.35 15.77 -4.20
CA GLY A 157 -8.77 15.69 -2.86
C GLY A 157 -7.25 15.72 -2.86
N TYR A 158 -6.61 16.59 -3.66
CA TYR A 158 -5.17 16.75 -3.64
C TYR A 158 -4.71 17.30 -2.28
N GLY A 159 -4.00 16.48 -1.52
CA GLY A 159 -3.59 16.79 -0.14
C GLY A 159 -4.42 16.09 0.94
N ASP A 160 -5.58 15.52 0.60
CA ASP A 160 -6.33 14.63 1.50
C ASP A 160 -5.74 13.21 1.44
N VAL A 161 -5.70 12.55 2.60
CA VAL A 161 -5.19 11.18 2.74
C VAL A 161 -6.00 10.16 1.91
N ARG A 162 -7.23 10.46 1.58
CA ARG A 162 -8.16 9.60 0.84
C ARG A 162 -8.22 9.92 -0.66
N GLY A 163 -7.75 11.09 -1.07
CA GLY A 163 -7.82 11.61 -2.43
C GLY A 163 -6.60 11.29 -3.29
N PHE A 164 -6.40 12.12 -4.30
CA PHE A 164 -5.31 12.03 -5.26
C PHE A 164 -3.95 12.14 -4.58
N MET A 165 -3.04 11.23 -4.89
CA MET A 165 -1.73 11.05 -4.24
C MET A 165 -1.81 10.81 -2.72
N GLY A 166 -2.98 10.50 -2.19
CA GLY A 166 -3.17 10.11 -0.79
C GLY A 166 -2.70 8.68 -0.51
N ALA A 167 -3.05 8.15 0.66
CA ALA A 167 -2.61 6.83 1.12
C ALA A 167 -3.01 5.70 0.15
N ASN A 168 -2.02 4.95 -0.33
CA ASN A 168 -2.17 3.88 -1.32
C ASN A 168 -2.79 4.33 -2.67
N CYS A 169 -2.86 5.61 -2.96
CA CYS A 169 -3.18 6.08 -4.29
C CYS A 169 -2.04 5.68 -5.25
N ALA A 170 -2.40 5.13 -6.42
CA ALA A 170 -1.44 4.78 -7.46
C ALA A 170 -1.50 5.76 -8.64
N HIS A 171 -2.42 6.71 -8.59
CA HIS A 171 -2.57 7.70 -9.65
C HIS A 171 -1.49 8.78 -9.59
N ASN A 172 -1.07 9.21 -10.77
CA ASN A 172 -0.19 10.35 -10.98
C ASN A 172 -0.77 11.25 -12.08
N TRP A 173 -0.07 12.26 -12.52
CA TRP A 173 -0.51 13.19 -13.55
C TRP A 173 0.60 13.55 -14.56
N ALA A 174 0.18 14.02 -15.72
CA ALA A 174 1.04 14.56 -16.75
C ALA A 174 0.54 15.96 -17.15
N MET A 175 1.44 16.81 -17.59
CA MET A 175 1.09 18.14 -18.11
C MET A 175 0.19 18.00 -19.36
N TYR A 176 -0.81 18.86 -19.45
CA TYR A 176 -1.74 18.90 -20.58
C TYR A 176 -1.90 20.32 -21.12
N TRP A 177 -1.69 20.50 -22.39
CA TRP A 177 -1.90 21.77 -23.10
C TRP A 177 -3.09 21.64 -24.04
N GLU A 178 -4.11 22.43 -23.78
CA GLU A 178 -5.30 22.50 -24.61
C GLU A 178 -4.95 22.90 -26.05
N GLY A 179 -5.45 22.14 -27.02
CA GLY A 179 -5.14 22.34 -28.44
C GLY A 179 -3.79 21.79 -28.94
N ALA A 180 -2.89 21.41 -28.03
CA ALA A 180 -1.58 20.82 -28.38
C ALA A 180 -1.41 19.37 -27.90
N SER A 181 -1.93 19.05 -26.71
CA SER A 181 -1.87 17.69 -26.17
C SER A 181 -3.02 16.81 -26.67
N VAL A 182 -2.71 15.54 -26.93
CA VAL A 182 -3.73 14.51 -27.20
C VAL A 182 -4.07 13.81 -25.90
N ARG A 183 -5.35 13.62 -25.60
CA ARG A 183 -5.79 12.90 -24.41
C ARG A 183 -5.35 11.45 -24.43
N SER A 184 -4.72 11.01 -23.35
CA SER A 184 -4.32 9.60 -23.17
C SER A 184 -5.52 8.69 -22.91
N TYR A 185 -6.60 9.24 -22.35
CA TYR A 185 -7.81 8.50 -21.95
C TYR A 185 -9.05 9.06 -22.62
N THR A 186 -9.50 8.35 -23.68
CA THR A 186 -10.81 8.64 -24.30
C THR A 186 -11.95 8.16 -23.39
N PRO A 187 -13.17 8.68 -23.54
CA PRO A 187 -14.35 8.20 -22.78
C PRO A 187 -14.55 6.69 -22.87
N GLU A 188 -14.35 6.09 -24.04
CA GLU A 188 -14.51 4.66 -24.28
C GLU A 188 -13.43 3.85 -23.52
N ARG A 189 -12.18 4.33 -23.57
CA ARG A 189 -11.08 3.71 -22.83
C ARG A 189 -11.29 3.78 -21.31
N LEU A 190 -11.76 4.91 -20.79
CA LEU A 190 -12.10 5.06 -19.38
C LEU A 190 -13.24 4.15 -18.96
N ALA A 191 -14.29 4.08 -19.77
CA ALA A 191 -15.41 3.17 -19.53
C ALA A 191 -14.92 1.71 -19.45
N ALA A 192 -14.08 1.28 -20.37
CA ALA A 192 -13.48 -0.06 -20.36
C ALA A 192 -12.60 -0.32 -19.12
N ILE A 193 -11.78 0.66 -18.70
CA ILE A 193 -10.95 0.58 -17.50
C ILE A 193 -11.84 0.43 -16.25
N ASN A 194 -12.90 1.23 -16.14
CA ASN A 194 -13.79 1.25 -14.98
C ASN A 194 -14.69 0.01 -14.90
N ALA A 195 -15.11 -0.53 -16.06
CA ALA A 195 -15.94 -1.73 -16.16
C ALA A 195 -15.15 -3.04 -16.01
N ALA A 196 -13.84 -2.99 -15.89
CA ALA A 196 -13.02 -4.19 -15.85
C ALA A 196 -13.37 -5.11 -14.67
N THR A 197 -13.66 -6.36 -14.98
CA THR A 197 -14.00 -7.42 -14.02
C THR A 197 -12.98 -8.56 -14.08
N VAL A 198 -13.06 -9.45 -13.12
CA VAL A 198 -12.43 -10.76 -13.11
C VAL A 198 -13.45 -11.81 -12.68
N THR A 199 -13.28 -13.04 -13.14
CA THR A 199 -14.19 -14.12 -12.75
C THR A 199 -13.62 -14.86 -11.54
N TYR A 200 -14.45 -15.06 -10.51
CA TYR A 200 -14.13 -15.89 -9.35
C TYR A 200 -15.34 -16.71 -8.91
N ASN A 201 -15.17 -18.03 -8.78
CA ASN A 201 -16.24 -19.00 -8.49
C ASN A 201 -17.45 -18.85 -9.46
N GLY A 202 -17.15 -18.66 -10.75
CA GLY A 202 -18.15 -18.52 -11.79
C GLY A 202 -18.91 -17.19 -11.79
N LYS A 203 -18.48 -16.19 -11.00
CA LYS A 203 -19.09 -14.87 -10.92
C LYS A 203 -18.11 -13.78 -11.30
N ASP A 204 -18.57 -12.83 -12.09
CA ASP A 204 -17.79 -11.63 -12.40
C ASP A 204 -17.86 -10.66 -11.23
N ILE A 205 -16.69 -10.21 -10.81
CA ILE A 205 -16.51 -9.22 -9.74
C ILE A 205 -15.63 -8.08 -10.24
N GLY A 206 -15.97 -6.86 -9.85
CA GLY A 206 -15.21 -5.68 -10.22
C GLY A 206 -13.75 -5.79 -9.74
N ARG A 207 -12.82 -5.30 -10.55
CA ARG A 207 -11.38 -5.42 -10.31
C ARG A 207 -10.93 -4.85 -8.97
N TYR A 208 -11.49 -3.72 -8.54
CA TYR A 208 -11.21 -3.15 -7.21
C TYR A 208 -11.59 -4.12 -6.09
N LYS A 209 -12.83 -4.66 -6.13
CA LYS A 209 -13.30 -5.64 -5.15
C LYS A 209 -12.40 -6.89 -5.11
N ALA A 210 -11.99 -7.40 -6.26
CA ALA A 210 -11.07 -8.53 -6.34
C ALA A 210 -9.72 -8.23 -5.66
N THR A 211 -9.15 -7.04 -5.87
CA THR A 211 -7.91 -6.65 -5.19
C THR A 211 -8.07 -6.52 -3.68
N GLN A 212 -9.24 -6.07 -3.18
CA GLN A 212 -9.52 -6.06 -1.74
C GLN A 212 -9.64 -7.47 -1.15
N MET A 213 -10.25 -8.41 -1.89
CA MET A 213 -10.31 -9.83 -1.51
C MET A 213 -8.91 -10.45 -1.45
N GLN A 214 -8.05 -10.17 -2.44
CA GLN A 214 -6.65 -10.58 -2.42
C GLN A 214 -5.92 -10.05 -1.19
N ARG A 215 -6.04 -8.75 -0.92
CA ARG A 215 -5.42 -8.12 0.28
C ARG A 215 -5.90 -8.74 1.59
N ALA A 216 -7.17 -9.12 1.68
CA ALA A 216 -7.70 -9.81 2.86
C ALA A 216 -7.04 -11.19 3.05
N GLN A 217 -6.84 -11.95 1.97
CA GLN A 217 -6.16 -13.24 2.03
C GLN A 217 -4.67 -13.10 2.36
N GLU A 218 -3.98 -12.11 1.79
CA GLU A 218 -2.58 -11.78 2.11
C GLU A 218 -2.41 -11.42 3.60
N ARG A 219 -3.36 -10.65 4.18
CA ARG A 219 -3.38 -10.36 5.63
C ARG A 219 -3.56 -11.63 6.46
N GLN A 220 -4.44 -12.55 6.03
CA GLN A 220 -4.65 -13.82 6.73
C GLN A 220 -3.38 -14.67 6.71
N ILE A 221 -2.69 -14.77 5.59
CA ILE A 221 -1.41 -15.49 5.47
C ILE A 221 -0.37 -14.90 6.43
N ARG A 222 -0.29 -13.56 6.57
CA ARG A 222 0.62 -12.96 7.55
C ARG A 222 0.23 -13.29 8.99
N ALA A 223 -1.06 -13.29 9.31
CA ALA A 223 -1.54 -13.69 10.63
C ALA A 223 -1.17 -15.14 10.94
N ASP A 224 -1.37 -16.05 9.98
CA ASP A 224 -1.06 -17.48 10.15
C ASP A 224 0.46 -17.73 10.26
N LYS A 225 1.29 -16.98 9.53
CA LYS A 225 2.76 -17.01 9.68
C LYS A 225 3.19 -16.59 11.09
N ARG A 226 2.60 -15.50 11.63
CA ARG A 226 2.89 -15.07 13.01
C ARG A 226 2.43 -16.11 14.02
N ALA A 227 1.24 -16.70 13.83
CA ALA A 227 0.74 -17.76 14.70
C ALA A 227 1.66 -18.98 14.70
N PHE A 228 2.21 -19.36 13.54
CA PHE A 228 3.19 -20.45 13.44
C PHE A 228 4.49 -20.11 14.20
N LEU A 229 5.02 -18.88 14.04
CA LEU A 229 6.21 -18.45 14.79
C LEU A 229 5.97 -18.51 16.32
N VAL A 230 4.82 -18.02 16.78
CA VAL A 230 4.45 -18.08 18.20
C VAL A 230 4.37 -19.53 18.70
N ALA A 231 3.73 -20.42 17.94
CA ALA A 231 3.65 -21.84 18.30
C ALA A 231 5.03 -22.49 18.38
N LYS A 232 5.93 -22.17 17.43
CA LYS A 232 7.31 -22.67 17.38
C LYS A 232 8.17 -22.20 18.55
N GLU A 233 7.98 -20.94 19.01
CA GLU A 233 8.74 -20.33 20.11
C GLU A 233 8.07 -20.53 21.48
N SER A 234 6.88 -21.14 21.54
CA SER A 234 6.15 -21.34 22.80
C SER A 234 6.95 -22.23 23.76
N GLY A 235 6.95 -21.85 25.05
CA GLY A 235 7.55 -22.62 26.13
C GLY A 235 6.68 -23.78 26.65
N GLN A 236 5.68 -24.24 25.87
CA GLN A 236 4.79 -25.32 26.20
C GLN A 236 5.51 -26.68 26.24
N LYS A 237 4.90 -27.69 26.87
CA LYS A 237 5.39 -29.07 26.86
C LYS A 237 5.46 -29.60 25.41
N ASP A 238 6.41 -30.48 25.14
CA ASP A 238 6.73 -30.95 23.77
C ASP A 238 5.52 -31.45 22.97
N ALA A 239 4.60 -32.19 23.58
CA ALA A 239 3.40 -32.69 22.90
C ALA A 239 2.40 -31.58 22.56
N GLU A 240 2.18 -30.63 23.48
CA GLU A 240 1.28 -29.48 23.25
C GLU A 240 1.84 -28.54 22.23
N LYS A 241 3.16 -28.28 22.27
CA LYS A 241 3.89 -27.50 21.31
C LYS A 241 3.78 -28.10 19.91
N ALA A 242 4.05 -29.38 19.75
CA ALA A 242 3.95 -30.09 18.48
C ALA A 242 2.52 -30.03 17.90
N ALA A 243 1.48 -30.17 18.75
CA ALA A 243 0.09 -30.03 18.33
C ALA A 243 -0.23 -28.60 17.86
N ALA A 244 0.23 -27.58 18.60
CA ALA A 244 0.05 -26.16 18.23
C ALA A 244 0.77 -25.80 16.93
N GLU A 245 2.02 -26.24 16.75
CA GLU A 245 2.77 -26.04 15.51
C GLU A 245 2.06 -26.69 14.32
N LYS A 246 1.61 -27.94 14.46
CA LYS A 246 0.87 -28.65 13.41
C LYS A 246 -0.42 -27.93 13.04
N ALA A 247 -1.20 -27.49 14.03
CA ALA A 247 -2.44 -26.75 13.79
C ALA A 247 -2.19 -25.41 13.09
N ALA A 248 -1.18 -24.66 13.50
CA ALA A 248 -0.80 -23.39 12.87
C ALA A 248 -0.28 -23.61 11.44
N ALA A 249 0.53 -24.65 11.23
CA ALA A 249 1.03 -25.01 9.90
C ALA A 249 -0.11 -25.41 8.93
N ALA A 250 -1.08 -26.18 9.41
CA ALA A 250 -2.26 -26.55 8.62
C ALA A 250 -3.10 -25.32 8.19
N LYS A 251 -3.32 -24.37 9.12
CA LYS A 251 -4.00 -23.10 8.81
C LYS A 251 -3.24 -22.30 7.74
N LEU A 252 -1.94 -22.15 7.89
CA LEU A 252 -1.10 -21.46 6.93
C LEU A 252 -1.13 -22.12 5.54
N ALA A 253 -1.08 -23.44 5.49
CA ALA A 253 -1.18 -24.20 4.24
C ALA A 253 -2.54 -23.97 3.55
N ALA A 254 -3.64 -24.01 4.31
CA ALA A 254 -4.99 -23.75 3.81
C ALA A 254 -5.13 -22.31 3.26
N SER A 255 -4.63 -21.29 3.99
CA SER A 255 -4.67 -19.91 3.55
C SER A 255 -3.86 -19.67 2.28
N ARG A 256 -2.69 -20.30 2.15
CA ARG A 256 -1.88 -20.24 0.91
C ARG A 256 -2.57 -20.93 -0.26
N ALA A 257 -3.19 -22.09 -0.03
CA ALA A 257 -3.95 -22.79 -1.07
C ALA A 257 -5.12 -21.95 -1.57
N LYS A 258 -5.84 -21.29 -0.65
CA LYS A 258 -6.94 -20.37 -0.98
C LYS A 258 -6.47 -19.19 -1.82
N LEU A 259 -5.37 -18.54 -1.44
CA LEU A 259 -4.81 -17.44 -2.24
C LEU A 259 -4.37 -17.92 -3.61
N LYS A 260 -3.69 -19.07 -3.69
CA LYS A 260 -3.24 -19.65 -4.97
C LYS A 260 -4.42 -19.92 -5.90
N ASP A 261 -5.50 -20.52 -5.39
CA ASP A 261 -6.72 -20.77 -6.15
C ASP A 261 -7.36 -19.46 -6.63
N PHE A 262 -7.49 -18.48 -5.73
CA PHE A 262 -8.01 -17.16 -6.06
C PHE A 262 -7.22 -16.47 -7.17
N LEU A 263 -5.90 -16.48 -7.10
CA LEU A 263 -5.02 -15.88 -8.12
C LEU A 263 -5.12 -16.63 -9.46
N HIS A 264 -5.23 -17.95 -9.42
CA HIS A 264 -5.40 -18.77 -10.62
C HIS A 264 -6.72 -18.44 -11.34
N GLN A 265 -7.83 -18.32 -10.60
CA GLN A 265 -9.13 -18.02 -11.19
C GLN A 265 -9.24 -16.57 -11.70
N THR A 266 -8.68 -15.61 -10.95
CA THR A 266 -8.82 -14.17 -11.25
C THR A 266 -7.76 -13.62 -12.21
N GLY A 267 -6.66 -14.34 -12.44
CA GLY A 267 -5.50 -13.85 -13.19
C GLY A 267 -4.77 -12.68 -12.50
N LEU A 268 -5.04 -12.43 -11.20
CA LEU A 268 -4.35 -11.39 -10.45
C LEU A 268 -2.91 -11.78 -10.15
N GLN A 269 -2.02 -10.80 -10.17
CA GLN A 269 -0.61 -11.01 -9.86
C GLN A 269 -0.40 -11.23 -8.36
N GLN A 270 0.45 -12.19 -8.01
CA GLN A 270 0.91 -12.39 -6.64
C GLN A 270 1.95 -11.34 -6.25
N TYR A 271 1.82 -10.80 -5.06
CA TYR A 271 2.78 -9.87 -4.47
C TYR A 271 3.40 -10.47 -3.20
N GLN A 272 4.53 -11.18 -3.35
CA GLN A 272 5.18 -11.91 -2.26
C GLN A 272 5.51 -11.05 -1.04
N LEU A 273 5.90 -9.79 -1.27
CA LEU A 273 6.21 -8.85 -0.18
C LEU A 273 4.98 -8.58 0.71
N ARG A 274 3.77 -8.59 0.14
CA ARG A 274 2.53 -8.43 0.92
C ARG A 274 2.19 -9.61 1.82
N GLU A 275 2.86 -10.74 1.61
CA GLU A 275 2.75 -11.93 2.46
C GLU A 275 3.93 -12.05 3.44
N SER A 276 4.92 -11.14 3.37
CA SER A 276 6.14 -11.21 4.17
C SER A 276 5.87 -10.88 5.63
N VAL A 277 6.54 -11.60 6.51
CA VAL A 277 6.53 -11.38 7.98
C VAL A 277 7.98 -11.46 8.46
N PRO A 278 8.46 -10.48 9.24
CA PRO A 278 9.76 -10.58 9.89
C PRO A 278 9.90 -11.86 10.70
N GLY A 279 11.05 -12.52 10.61
CA GLY A 279 11.31 -13.78 11.30
C GLY A 279 10.74 -15.02 10.59
N PHE A 280 9.94 -14.86 9.52
CA PHE A 280 9.44 -15.99 8.74
C PHE A 280 10.18 -16.11 7.40
N GLY A 281 11.34 -16.78 7.43
CA GLY A 281 12.20 -17.00 6.26
C GLY A 281 11.96 -18.35 5.58
N ARG A 282 12.97 -18.78 4.79
CA ARG A 282 12.94 -20.07 4.07
C ARG A 282 12.91 -21.28 5.01
N SER A 283 13.64 -21.21 6.12
CA SER A 283 13.68 -22.26 7.15
C SER A 283 12.31 -22.48 7.79
N GLU A 284 11.65 -21.38 8.19
CA GLU A 284 10.31 -21.42 8.78
C GLU A 284 9.27 -21.90 7.78
N ALA A 285 9.40 -21.49 6.52
CA ALA A 285 8.51 -21.95 5.44
C ALA A 285 8.64 -23.46 5.19
N ALA A 286 9.86 -24.00 5.20
CA ALA A 286 10.11 -25.43 5.06
C ALA A 286 9.60 -26.22 6.28
N SER A 287 9.84 -25.70 7.49
CA SER A 287 9.33 -26.30 8.74
C SER A 287 7.80 -26.35 8.76
N ALA A 288 7.13 -25.23 8.44
CA ALA A 288 5.67 -25.18 8.34
C ALA A 288 5.12 -26.15 7.31
N ALA A 289 5.75 -26.25 6.14
CA ALA A 289 5.33 -27.20 5.08
C ALA A 289 5.49 -28.67 5.51
N ALA A 290 6.54 -29.00 6.27
CA ALA A 290 6.75 -30.33 6.81
C ALA A 290 5.72 -30.67 7.90
N GLN A 291 5.41 -29.75 8.81
CA GLN A 291 4.41 -29.94 9.88
C GLN A 291 2.99 -30.07 9.30
N ALA A 292 2.64 -29.33 8.25
CA ALA A 292 1.32 -29.43 7.64
C ALA A 292 1.05 -30.76 6.93
N LYS A 293 2.09 -31.56 6.65
CA LYS A 293 1.99 -32.89 6.01
C LYS A 293 1.88 -34.06 7.01
N LYS A 294 2.20 -33.82 8.29
CA LYS A 294 2.05 -34.79 9.38
C LYS A 294 0.59 -34.83 9.86
#